data_5da6100878b57434cf985f41045a1f3f
#
_entry.id   5da6100878b57434cf985f41045a1f3f
#
_cell.length_a   1.000
_cell.length_b   1.000
_cell.length_c   1.000
_cell.angle_alpha   90.00
_cell.angle_beta   90.00
_cell.angle_gamma   90.00
#
_symmetry.space_group_name_H-M   'P 1'
#
loop_
_entity.id
_entity.type
_entity.pdbx_description
1 polymer ?
#
loop_
_entity_poly.entity_id
_entity_poly.type
_entity_poly.pdbx_seq_one_letter_code
_entity_poly.pdbx_strand_id
1 'polypeptide(L)'
;HVDYVRSTKGHEYRADHYISAIHPCTLLPLLSEKAFPKAYRTRLNDIPNAYSAFSVYVKFKPETFPYINHSEYYMTRYDKVWHFGEHHDTWPLGFLFMTPPEDNQGKYADKALITAPMIFEEVEKWAQTTVGRRGKDYELWKKEQAQRLLERIEEIHPGFNACVDKVNTASPLTIRDYYGAKDGTMCGFSKDYKNTVLSQLPVVTKVDNLLLTGQYNNLPGFC
;
A
#
# COMPACT_ATOMS: atom_id res chain seq x y z
N HIS A 1 -17.26 -11.14 22.84
CA HIS A 1 -16.36 -12.29 22.77
C HIS A 1 -16.33 -12.82 21.34
N VAL A 2 -15.17 -13.24 20.85
CA VAL A 2 -14.99 -13.97 19.59
C VAL A 2 -14.89 -15.45 19.94
N ASP A 3 -15.78 -16.26 19.38
CA ASP A 3 -15.82 -17.70 19.64
C ASP A 3 -14.96 -18.48 18.63
N TYR A 4 -14.87 -17.98 17.39
CA TYR A 4 -14.04 -18.57 16.32
C TYR A 4 -13.85 -17.58 15.17
N VAL A 5 -12.86 -17.86 14.34
CA VAL A 5 -12.66 -17.22 13.04
C VAL A 5 -12.91 -18.27 11.96
N ARG A 6 -13.77 -17.94 10.98
CA ARG A 6 -14.06 -18.83 9.85
C ARG A 6 -13.35 -18.35 8.59
N SER A 7 -12.58 -19.21 7.97
CA SER A 7 -11.98 -18.94 6.67
C SER A 7 -13.00 -19.02 5.53
N THR A 8 -12.68 -18.44 4.38
CA THR A 8 -13.50 -18.53 3.16
C THR A 8 -13.69 -19.98 2.66
N LYS A 9 -12.82 -20.90 3.10
CA LYS A 9 -12.92 -22.35 2.82
C LYS A 9 -13.80 -23.10 3.85
N GLY A 10 -14.41 -22.39 4.81
CA GLY A 10 -15.28 -22.95 5.83
C GLY A 10 -14.60 -23.53 7.08
N HIS A 11 -13.26 -23.49 7.16
CA HIS A 11 -12.55 -23.94 8.36
C HIS A 11 -12.72 -22.96 9.51
N GLU A 12 -13.03 -23.47 10.70
CA GLU A 12 -13.12 -22.71 11.93
C GLU A 12 -11.86 -22.85 12.77
N TYR A 13 -11.37 -21.71 13.27
CA TYR A 13 -10.20 -21.62 14.15
C TYR A 13 -10.65 -21.05 15.48
N ARG A 14 -10.36 -21.75 16.57
CA ARG A 14 -10.72 -21.38 17.95
C ARG A 14 -9.45 -21.10 18.74
N ALA A 15 -9.48 -20.04 19.54
CA ALA A 15 -8.38 -19.63 20.41
C ALA A 15 -8.96 -18.86 21.61
N ASP A 16 -8.16 -18.73 22.66
CA ASP A 16 -8.52 -17.93 23.83
C ASP A 16 -8.47 -16.44 23.51
N HIS A 17 -7.53 -16.02 22.66
CA HIS A 17 -7.33 -14.63 22.25
C HIS A 17 -7.11 -14.53 20.72
N TYR A 18 -7.58 -13.42 20.16
CA TYR A 18 -7.44 -13.08 18.75
C TYR A 18 -6.72 -11.75 18.59
N ILE A 19 -5.77 -11.68 17.68
CA ILE A 19 -5.04 -10.46 17.34
C ILE A 19 -5.32 -10.15 15.88
N SER A 20 -5.92 -8.98 15.61
CA SER A 20 -6.24 -8.52 14.26
C SER A 20 -5.21 -7.49 13.80
N ALA A 21 -4.53 -7.78 12.70
CA ALA A 21 -3.60 -6.87 12.02
C ALA A 21 -4.17 -6.35 10.69
N ILE A 22 -5.42 -6.64 10.36
CA ILE A 22 -6.08 -6.13 9.14
C ILE A 22 -6.59 -4.71 9.35
N HIS A 23 -6.88 -4.01 8.25
CA HIS A 23 -7.44 -2.66 8.33
C HIS A 23 -8.74 -2.66 9.16
N PRO A 24 -8.91 -1.76 10.15
CA PRO A 24 -10.07 -1.79 11.06
C PRO A 24 -11.41 -1.72 10.34
N CYS A 25 -11.53 -0.93 9.27
CA CYS A 25 -12.78 -0.90 8.47
C CYS A 25 -13.08 -2.23 7.79
N THR A 26 -12.07 -3.05 7.49
CA THR A 26 -12.22 -4.40 6.93
C THR A 26 -12.59 -5.41 8.00
N LEU A 27 -12.17 -5.18 9.23
CA LEU A 27 -12.53 -6.02 10.37
C LEU A 27 -14.02 -5.87 10.76
N LEU A 28 -14.56 -4.63 10.70
CA LEU A 28 -15.93 -4.34 11.15
C LEU A 28 -17.02 -5.27 10.57
N PRO A 29 -17.07 -5.54 9.24
CA PRO A 29 -18.08 -6.42 8.67
C PRO A 29 -17.91 -7.90 9.01
N LEU A 30 -16.74 -8.30 9.53
CA LEU A 30 -16.50 -9.68 9.99
C LEU A 30 -17.05 -9.95 11.39
N LEU A 31 -17.40 -8.89 12.12
CA LEU A 31 -17.90 -8.97 13.49
C LEU A 31 -19.41 -8.74 13.54
N SER A 32 -20.04 -9.26 14.59
CA SER A 32 -21.45 -8.94 14.89
C SER A 32 -21.63 -7.41 14.98
N GLU A 33 -22.77 -6.91 14.50
CA GLU A 33 -23.11 -5.47 14.59
C GLU A 33 -23.08 -4.93 16.02
N LYS A 34 -23.32 -5.79 17.00
CA LYS A 34 -23.33 -5.47 18.43
C LYS A 34 -21.92 -5.43 19.04
N ALA A 35 -20.89 -5.93 18.34
CA ALA A 35 -19.51 -5.99 18.85
C ALA A 35 -18.93 -4.59 19.17
N PHE A 36 -19.29 -3.60 18.34
CA PHE A 36 -18.89 -2.21 18.55
C PHE A 36 -20.09 -1.26 18.49
N PRO A 37 -20.13 -0.22 19.35
CA PRO A 37 -21.15 0.82 19.28
C PRO A 37 -21.21 1.47 17.88
N LYS A 38 -22.41 1.87 17.45
CA LYS A 38 -22.61 2.55 16.16
C LYS A 38 -21.68 3.75 15.98
N ALA A 39 -21.56 4.60 17.02
CA ALA A 39 -20.67 5.77 16.99
C ALA A 39 -19.20 5.40 16.73
N TYR A 40 -18.71 4.29 17.29
CA TYR A 40 -17.35 3.82 17.03
C TYR A 40 -17.19 3.34 15.58
N ARG A 41 -18.17 2.61 15.05
CA ARG A 41 -18.17 2.12 13.67
C ARG A 41 -18.20 3.30 12.66
N THR A 42 -19.09 4.28 12.91
CA THR A 42 -19.16 5.51 12.13
C THR A 42 -17.82 6.24 12.15
N ARG A 43 -17.25 6.47 13.35
CA ARG A 43 -15.95 7.11 13.49
C ARG A 43 -14.86 6.42 12.66
N LEU A 44 -14.74 5.09 12.72
CA LEU A 44 -13.72 4.35 11.96
C LEU A 44 -13.87 4.54 10.44
N ASN A 45 -15.11 4.58 9.95
CA ASN A 45 -15.38 4.77 8.53
C ASN A 45 -15.11 6.21 8.06
N ASP A 46 -15.22 7.19 8.95
CA ASP A 46 -15.05 8.62 8.67
C ASP A 46 -13.60 9.09 8.80
N ILE A 47 -12.74 8.34 9.49
CA ILE A 47 -11.31 8.66 9.55
C ILE A 47 -10.72 8.54 8.13
N PRO A 48 -10.11 9.62 7.59
CA PRO A 48 -9.47 9.55 6.28
C PRO A 48 -8.28 8.60 6.29
N ASN A 49 -8.08 7.90 5.18
CA ASN A 49 -6.90 7.07 4.99
C ASN A 49 -5.71 7.90 4.50
N ALA A 50 -4.50 7.43 4.81
CA ALA A 50 -3.29 7.94 4.20
C ALA A 50 -3.25 7.55 2.71
N TYR A 51 -2.35 8.20 1.97
CA TYR A 51 -2.16 7.90 0.55
C TYR A 51 -1.80 6.41 0.31
N SER A 52 -2.03 6.01 -0.92
CA SER A 52 -1.65 4.73 -1.49
C SER A 52 -0.32 4.84 -2.24
N ALA A 53 -0.04 3.89 -3.11
CA ALA A 53 1.11 3.94 -4.01
C ALA A 53 0.83 3.31 -5.36
N PHE A 54 1.65 3.72 -6.33
CA PHE A 54 1.85 3.00 -7.57
C PHE A 54 3.25 2.41 -7.56
N SER A 55 3.35 1.10 -7.79
CA SER A 55 4.64 0.39 -7.78
C SER A 55 4.92 -0.25 -9.12
N VAL A 56 6.18 -0.21 -9.54
CA VAL A 56 6.71 -0.87 -10.72
C VAL A 56 7.73 -1.91 -10.26
N TYR A 57 7.49 -3.16 -10.61
CA TYR A 57 8.38 -4.29 -10.38
C TYR A 57 9.08 -4.59 -11.69
N VAL A 58 10.37 -4.43 -11.70
CA VAL A 58 11.23 -4.66 -12.87
C VAL A 58 11.96 -5.98 -12.68
N LYS A 59 11.95 -6.82 -13.71
CA LYS A 59 12.89 -7.93 -13.87
C LYS A 59 13.95 -7.50 -14.87
N PHE A 60 15.22 -7.66 -14.53
CA PHE A 60 16.32 -7.38 -15.42
C PHE A 60 16.70 -8.58 -16.30
N LYS A 61 17.34 -8.28 -17.43
CA LYS A 61 18.11 -9.26 -18.18
C LYS A 61 19.30 -9.71 -17.34
N PRO A 62 19.74 -10.97 -17.44
CA PRO A 62 20.88 -11.46 -16.66
C PRO A 62 22.13 -10.59 -16.83
N GLU A 63 22.79 -10.26 -15.73
CA GLU A 63 24.08 -9.57 -15.69
C GLU A 63 24.11 -8.20 -16.40
N THR A 64 23.00 -7.46 -16.41
CA THR A 64 22.93 -6.17 -17.12
C THR A 64 22.88 -4.95 -16.21
N PHE A 65 22.21 -5.02 -15.06
CA PHE A 65 22.09 -3.90 -14.13
C PHE A 65 22.84 -4.17 -12.83
N PRO A 66 23.69 -3.23 -12.36
CA PRO A 66 24.48 -3.44 -11.15
C PRO A 66 23.57 -3.51 -9.91
N TYR A 67 23.96 -4.36 -8.95
CA TYR A 67 23.29 -4.37 -7.64
C TYR A 67 23.61 -3.10 -6.85
N ILE A 68 22.58 -2.41 -6.38
CA ILE A 68 22.70 -1.20 -5.57
C ILE A 68 22.35 -1.56 -4.13
N ASN A 69 23.33 -1.51 -3.22
CA ASN A 69 23.17 -1.91 -1.82
C ASN A 69 22.61 -0.76 -0.94
N HIS A 70 21.67 0.00 -1.47
CA HIS A 70 20.95 1.05 -0.73
C HIS A 70 19.63 1.38 -1.43
N SER A 71 18.75 2.07 -0.74
CA SER A 71 17.54 2.63 -1.32
C SER A 71 17.78 4.08 -1.72
N GLU A 72 17.29 4.46 -2.87
CA GLU A 72 17.34 5.83 -3.39
C GLU A 72 15.96 6.48 -3.26
N TYR A 73 15.93 7.65 -2.64
CA TYR A 73 14.72 8.45 -2.50
C TYR A 73 14.85 9.69 -3.39
N TYR A 74 14.01 9.77 -4.39
CA TYR A 74 13.96 10.90 -5.29
C TYR A 74 12.79 11.82 -4.95
N MET A 75 13.03 13.14 -5.02
CA MET A 75 12.02 14.17 -4.86
C MET A 75 12.14 15.20 -5.97
N THR A 76 11.04 15.48 -6.66
CA THR A 76 10.99 16.55 -7.69
C THR A 76 11.16 17.92 -7.09
N ARG A 77 10.59 18.13 -5.88
CA ARG A 77 10.62 19.40 -5.17
C ARG A 77 10.70 19.17 -3.67
N TYR A 78 11.70 19.76 -3.03
CA TYR A 78 11.92 19.62 -1.59
C TYR A 78 10.76 20.19 -0.75
N ASP A 79 10.13 21.28 -1.17
CA ASP A 79 8.99 21.90 -0.49
C ASP A 79 7.70 21.05 -0.54
N LYS A 80 7.67 19.99 -1.34
CA LYS A 80 6.52 19.09 -1.50
C LYS A 80 6.64 17.75 -0.76
N VAL A 81 7.70 17.54 0.01
CA VAL A 81 7.95 16.27 0.70
C VAL A 81 6.83 15.83 1.65
N TRP A 82 6.04 16.77 2.17
CA TRP A 82 4.92 16.50 3.07
C TRP A 82 3.55 16.46 2.38
N HIS A 83 3.51 16.57 1.06
CA HIS A 83 2.28 16.73 0.28
C HIS A 83 1.91 15.49 -0.55
N PHE A 84 2.43 14.32 -0.23
CA PHE A 84 2.15 13.08 -0.97
C PHE A 84 0.68 12.64 -0.96
N GLY A 85 -0.09 13.08 0.02
CA GLY A 85 -1.52 12.80 0.13
C GLY A 85 -2.43 13.76 -0.62
N GLU A 86 -1.87 14.67 -1.43
CA GLU A 86 -2.60 15.66 -2.22
C GLU A 86 -2.58 15.30 -3.70
N HIS A 87 -3.57 15.82 -4.44
CA HIS A 87 -3.55 15.73 -5.90
C HIS A 87 -2.47 16.64 -6.48
N HIS A 88 -1.76 16.15 -7.48
CA HIS A 88 -0.73 16.91 -8.18
C HIS A 88 -0.81 16.66 -9.69
N ASP A 89 -0.83 17.74 -10.48
CA ASP A 89 -0.82 17.69 -11.95
C ASP A 89 0.43 16.99 -12.50
N THR A 90 1.54 17.07 -11.74
CA THR A 90 2.83 16.47 -12.11
C THR A 90 3.16 15.31 -11.19
N TRP A 91 2.64 14.12 -11.48
CA TRP A 91 3.03 12.89 -10.81
C TRP A 91 4.18 12.20 -11.59
N PRO A 92 5.18 11.59 -10.92
CA PRO A 92 5.35 11.46 -9.48
C PRO A 92 6.01 12.68 -8.83
N LEU A 93 5.58 13.04 -7.62
CA LEU A 93 6.29 14.03 -6.79
C LEU A 93 7.63 13.50 -6.27
N GLY A 94 7.69 12.21 -6.06
CA GLY A 94 8.86 11.50 -5.61
C GLY A 94 8.63 10.00 -5.68
N PHE A 95 9.69 9.23 -5.55
CA PHE A 95 9.64 7.77 -5.53
C PHE A 95 10.81 7.18 -4.75
N LEU A 96 10.63 5.95 -4.31
CA LEU A 96 11.68 5.07 -3.84
C LEU A 96 12.12 4.19 -5.00
N PHE A 97 13.42 4.06 -5.20
CA PHE A 97 14.04 3.05 -6.05
C PHE A 97 14.97 2.16 -5.23
N MET A 98 14.91 0.86 -5.45
CA MET A 98 15.81 -0.09 -4.83
C MET A 98 15.97 -1.37 -5.66
N THR A 99 17.12 -2.00 -5.54
CA THR A 99 17.36 -3.39 -5.96
C THR A 99 17.29 -4.26 -4.70
N PRO A 100 16.22 -5.08 -4.52
CA PRO A 100 16.11 -5.94 -3.35
C PRO A 100 17.29 -6.90 -3.25
N PRO A 101 17.81 -7.17 -2.03
CA PRO A 101 18.91 -8.12 -1.86
C PRO A 101 18.48 -9.53 -2.28
N GLU A 102 19.45 -10.27 -2.81
CA GLU A 102 19.32 -11.68 -3.18
C GLU A 102 20.34 -12.52 -2.46
N ASP A 103 20.08 -13.82 -2.33
CA ASP A 103 20.92 -14.74 -1.55
C ASP A 103 22.32 -14.95 -2.17
N ASN A 104 22.51 -14.58 -3.42
CA ASN A 104 23.71 -14.89 -4.21
C ASN A 104 24.83 -13.85 -4.17
N GLN A 105 24.74 -12.78 -3.39
CA GLN A 105 25.75 -11.70 -3.28
C GLN A 105 26.30 -11.23 -4.65
N GLY A 106 25.45 -11.25 -5.70
CA GLY A 106 25.83 -10.95 -7.07
C GLY A 106 26.28 -9.50 -7.26
N LYS A 107 27.10 -9.26 -8.29
CA LYS A 107 27.42 -7.91 -8.78
C LYS A 107 26.23 -7.26 -9.47
N TYR A 108 25.29 -8.05 -9.92
CA TYR A 108 24.14 -7.64 -10.72
C TYR A 108 22.84 -7.93 -9.98
N ALA A 109 21.87 -7.05 -10.16
CA ALA A 109 20.52 -7.22 -9.65
C ALA A 109 19.66 -8.00 -10.64
N ASP A 110 18.83 -8.92 -10.16
CA ASP A 110 17.82 -9.62 -10.97
C ASP A 110 16.53 -8.82 -11.08
N LYS A 111 16.28 -7.94 -10.12
CA LYS A 111 15.03 -7.16 -10.04
C LYS A 111 15.24 -5.79 -9.39
N ALA A 112 14.31 -4.89 -9.69
CA ALA A 112 14.16 -3.62 -8.99
C ALA A 112 12.71 -3.35 -8.60
N LEU A 113 12.55 -2.53 -7.57
CA LEU A 113 11.28 -1.98 -7.12
C LEU A 113 11.35 -0.45 -7.22
N ILE A 114 10.35 0.13 -7.89
CA ILE A 114 10.11 1.56 -7.90
C ILE A 114 8.74 1.79 -7.27
N THR A 115 8.63 2.60 -6.23
CA THR A 115 7.35 2.87 -5.56
C THR A 115 7.16 4.37 -5.40
N ALA A 116 6.09 4.90 -5.96
CA ALA A 116 5.71 6.30 -5.85
C ALA A 116 4.39 6.45 -5.11
N PRO A 117 4.30 7.37 -4.14
CA PRO A 117 3.02 7.73 -3.51
C PRO A 117 1.97 8.13 -4.54
N MET A 118 0.73 7.71 -4.32
CA MET A 118 -0.41 8.00 -5.19
C MET A 118 -1.69 8.02 -4.37
N ILE A 119 -2.54 9.02 -4.59
CA ILE A 119 -3.85 9.09 -3.95
C ILE A 119 -4.83 8.12 -4.61
N PHE A 120 -5.86 7.69 -3.87
CA PHE A 120 -6.82 6.70 -4.39
C PHE A 120 -7.73 7.28 -5.48
N GLU A 121 -7.97 8.57 -5.47
CA GLU A 121 -8.78 9.31 -6.43
C GLU A 121 -8.30 9.12 -7.87
N GLU A 122 -7.01 8.90 -8.10
CA GLU A 122 -6.43 8.62 -9.42
C GLU A 122 -7.00 7.33 -10.06
N VAL A 123 -7.52 6.43 -9.25
CA VAL A 123 -8.07 5.14 -9.69
C VAL A 123 -9.54 4.96 -9.34
N GLU A 124 -10.19 5.95 -8.74
CA GLU A 124 -11.56 5.87 -8.21
C GLU A 124 -12.56 5.47 -9.28
N LYS A 125 -12.42 5.97 -10.51
CA LYS A 125 -13.32 5.61 -11.62
C LYS A 125 -13.37 4.12 -11.95
N TRP A 126 -12.34 3.35 -11.54
CA TRP A 126 -12.31 1.89 -11.68
C TRP A 126 -12.59 1.16 -10.36
N ALA A 127 -12.94 1.86 -9.29
CA ALA A 127 -13.11 1.28 -7.96
C ALA A 127 -14.17 0.15 -7.89
N GLN A 128 -15.20 0.21 -8.75
CA GLN A 128 -16.26 -0.79 -8.82
C GLN A 128 -15.94 -1.98 -9.75
N THR A 129 -14.75 -2.01 -10.33
CA THR A 129 -14.31 -3.10 -11.20
C THR A 129 -13.58 -4.20 -10.42
N THR A 130 -13.54 -5.40 -10.97
CA THR A 130 -12.87 -6.56 -10.35
C THR A 130 -11.48 -6.78 -10.94
N VAL A 131 -10.60 -7.41 -10.17
CA VAL A 131 -9.26 -7.83 -10.60
C VAL A 131 -9.35 -8.62 -11.92
N GLY A 132 -8.49 -8.27 -12.88
CA GLY A 132 -8.44 -8.90 -14.21
C GLY A 132 -9.56 -8.48 -15.19
N ARG A 133 -10.52 -7.63 -14.76
CA ARG A 133 -11.64 -7.17 -15.58
C ARG A 133 -11.89 -5.67 -15.49
N ARG A 134 -10.82 -4.86 -15.39
CA ARG A 134 -10.92 -3.41 -15.20
C ARG A 134 -11.02 -2.59 -16.49
N GLY A 135 -10.88 -3.24 -17.64
CA GLY A 135 -10.97 -2.57 -18.94
C GLY A 135 -9.60 -2.17 -19.52
N LYS A 136 -9.61 -1.90 -20.83
CA LYS A 136 -8.39 -1.54 -21.58
C LYS A 136 -7.84 -0.16 -21.17
N ASP A 137 -8.71 0.76 -20.82
CA ASP A 137 -8.34 2.11 -20.37
C ASP A 137 -7.55 2.08 -19.07
N TYR A 138 -7.89 1.19 -18.13
CA TYR A 138 -7.12 0.96 -16.93
C TYR A 138 -5.71 0.40 -17.22
N GLU A 139 -5.62 -0.57 -18.11
CA GLU A 139 -4.33 -1.16 -18.48
C GLU A 139 -3.43 -0.16 -19.24
N LEU A 140 -4.03 0.71 -20.09
CA LEU A 140 -3.31 1.81 -20.73
C LEU A 140 -2.80 2.81 -19.70
N TRP A 141 -3.68 3.27 -18.81
CA TRP A 141 -3.30 4.17 -17.72
C TRP A 141 -2.14 3.61 -16.88
N LYS A 142 -2.19 2.33 -16.50
CA LYS A 142 -1.09 1.68 -15.76
C LYS A 142 0.22 1.71 -16.54
N LYS A 143 0.18 1.46 -17.84
CA LYS A 143 1.37 1.52 -18.70
C LYS A 143 1.96 2.93 -18.76
N GLU A 144 1.11 3.94 -18.85
CA GLU A 144 1.53 5.35 -18.86
C GLU A 144 2.20 5.74 -17.54
N GLN A 145 1.61 5.35 -16.38
CA GLN A 145 2.22 5.61 -15.08
C GLN A 145 3.57 4.88 -14.92
N ALA A 146 3.65 3.62 -15.36
CA ALA A 146 4.89 2.87 -15.34
C ALA A 146 5.96 3.53 -16.22
N GLN A 147 5.59 3.96 -17.43
CA GLN A 147 6.50 4.61 -18.35
C GLN A 147 7.09 5.89 -17.77
N ARG A 148 6.28 6.73 -17.11
CA ARG A 148 6.75 7.94 -16.42
C ARG A 148 7.82 7.64 -15.37
N LEU A 149 7.62 6.58 -14.57
CA LEU A 149 8.61 6.18 -13.57
C LEU A 149 9.88 5.62 -14.19
N LEU A 150 9.76 4.81 -15.23
CA LEU A 150 10.92 4.25 -15.94
C LEU A 150 11.76 5.35 -16.62
N GLU A 151 11.12 6.37 -17.17
CA GLU A 151 11.82 7.55 -17.74
C GLU A 151 12.61 8.32 -16.67
N ARG A 152 12.01 8.48 -15.46
CA ARG A 152 12.74 9.11 -14.34
C ARG A 152 13.93 8.29 -13.87
N ILE A 153 13.81 6.97 -13.85
CA ILE A 153 14.95 6.11 -13.51
C ILE A 153 16.02 6.17 -14.61
N GLU A 154 15.66 6.20 -15.88
CA GLU A 154 16.60 6.35 -16.98
C GLU A 154 17.41 7.66 -16.90
N GLU A 155 16.78 8.77 -16.44
CA GLU A 155 17.47 10.04 -16.20
C GLU A 155 18.55 9.94 -15.10
N ILE A 156 18.28 9.11 -14.06
CA ILE A 156 19.18 8.93 -12.90
C ILE A 156 20.22 7.85 -13.18
N HIS A 157 19.81 6.77 -13.82
CA HIS A 157 20.63 5.62 -14.19
C HIS A 157 20.60 5.41 -15.71
N PRO A 158 21.39 6.15 -16.50
CA PRO A 158 21.42 6.02 -17.94
C PRO A 158 21.71 4.58 -18.39
N GLY A 159 20.88 4.06 -19.29
CA GLY A 159 20.94 2.67 -19.76
C GLY A 159 20.08 1.70 -18.98
N PHE A 160 19.32 2.16 -17.97
CA PHE A 160 18.41 1.33 -17.17
C PHE A 160 17.40 0.60 -18.06
N ASN A 161 16.74 1.30 -18.98
CA ASN A 161 15.69 0.71 -19.83
C ASN A 161 16.23 -0.40 -20.72
N ALA A 162 17.50 -0.32 -21.15
CA ALA A 162 18.13 -1.39 -21.94
C ALA A 162 18.30 -2.70 -21.13
N CYS A 163 18.41 -2.59 -19.81
CA CYS A 163 18.56 -3.73 -18.90
C CYS A 163 17.22 -4.43 -18.59
N VAL A 164 16.06 -3.79 -18.85
CA VAL A 164 14.74 -4.30 -18.50
C VAL A 164 14.34 -5.49 -19.38
N ASP A 165 13.94 -6.61 -18.74
CA ASP A 165 13.34 -7.78 -19.40
C ASP A 165 11.80 -7.70 -19.30
N LYS A 166 11.26 -7.53 -18.08
CA LYS A 166 9.81 -7.51 -17.82
C LYS A 166 9.45 -6.45 -16.78
N VAL A 167 8.25 -5.91 -16.94
CA VAL A 167 7.65 -4.94 -16.02
C VAL A 167 6.29 -5.44 -15.56
N ASN A 168 6.06 -5.42 -14.24
CA ASN A 168 4.76 -5.60 -13.63
C ASN A 168 4.43 -4.36 -12.79
N THR A 169 3.14 -4.10 -12.59
CA THR A 169 2.69 -2.90 -11.86
C THR A 169 1.64 -3.23 -10.82
N ALA A 170 1.67 -2.52 -9.72
CA ALA A 170 0.61 -2.47 -8.72
C ALA A 170 0.11 -1.04 -8.56
N SER A 171 -1.20 -0.86 -8.57
CA SER A 171 -1.87 0.43 -8.35
C SER A 171 -2.53 0.46 -6.97
N PRO A 172 -3.11 1.58 -6.54
CA PRO A 172 -3.94 1.65 -5.34
C PRO A 172 -5.04 0.58 -5.29
N LEU A 173 -5.65 0.24 -6.43
CA LEU A 173 -6.64 -0.85 -6.50
C LEU A 173 -6.02 -2.23 -6.26
N THR A 174 -4.79 -2.45 -6.66
CA THR A 174 -4.08 -3.70 -6.37
C THR A 174 -3.86 -3.83 -4.86
N ILE A 175 -3.40 -2.77 -4.20
CA ILE A 175 -3.20 -2.73 -2.75
C ILE A 175 -4.54 -2.97 -2.04
N ARG A 176 -5.60 -2.25 -2.42
CA ARG A 176 -6.93 -2.44 -1.85
C ARG A 176 -7.40 -3.90 -1.92
N ASP A 177 -7.29 -4.51 -3.09
CA ASP A 177 -7.90 -5.82 -3.34
C ASP A 177 -7.11 -6.98 -2.72
N TYR A 178 -5.78 -6.87 -2.65
CA TYR A 178 -4.93 -7.93 -2.11
C TYR A 178 -4.65 -7.79 -0.62
N TYR A 179 -4.57 -6.56 -0.08
CA TYR A 179 -4.36 -6.33 1.35
C TYR A 179 -5.66 -6.09 2.12
N GLY A 180 -6.78 -5.90 1.42
CA GLY A 180 -8.04 -5.54 2.08
C GLY A 180 -7.99 -4.18 2.77
N ALA A 181 -7.06 -3.30 2.35
CA ALA A 181 -6.93 -1.97 2.92
C ALA A 181 -7.89 -1.00 2.24
N LYS A 182 -8.80 -0.39 3.00
CA LYS A 182 -9.71 0.63 2.49
C LYS A 182 -8.92 1.70 1.73
N ASP A 183 -9.39 2.10 0.54
CA ASP A 183 -8.77 3.10 -0.35
C ASP A 183 -7.31 2.75 -0.74
N GLY A 184 -6.94 1.46 -0.66
CA GLY A 184 -5.60 1.01 -1.00
C GLY A 184 -4.48 1.66 -0.18
N THR A 185 -4.78 2.16 1.02
CA THR A 185 -3.81 2.85 1.85
C THR A 185 -2.59 1.97 2.18
N MET A 186 -1.41 2.54 2.11
CA MET A 186 -0.17 1.86 2.53
C MET A 186 0.05 1.93 4.03
N CYS A 187 -0.37 3.04 4.65
CA CYS A 187 -0.03 3.38 6.04
C CYS A 187 -1.26 3.41 6.97
N GLY A 188 -2.43 2.98 6.50
CA GLY A 188 -3.67 3.02 7.26
C GLY A 188 -4.27 4.42 7.33
N PHE A 189 -4.79 4.77 8.50
CA PHE A 189 -5.42 6.08 8.69
C PHE A 189 -4.42 7.23 8.60
N SER A 190 -4.85 8.32 7.99
CA SER A 190 -4.09 9.56 7.97
C SER A 190 -3.83 10.05 9.40
N LYS A 191 -2.59 10.43 9.70
CA LYS A 191 -2.19 10.93 11.01
C LYS A 191 -2.14 12.45 10.99
N ASP A 192 -3.13 13.06 11.63
CA ASP A 192 -3.17 14.52 11.80
C ASP A 192 -2.46 14.89 13.10
N TYR A 193 -1.34 15.59 13.01
CA TYR A 193 -0.59 16.06 14.18
C TYR A 193 -1.37 17.05 15.04
N LYS A 194 -2.38 17.73 14.49
CA LYS A 194 -3.26 18.64 15.24
C LYS A 194 -4.34 17.89 16.00
N ASN A 195 -4.65 16.65 15.58
CA ASN A 195 -5.71 15.84 16.18
C ASN A 195 -5.34 14.34 16.20
N THR A 196 -4.26 14.02 16.88
CA THR A 196 -3.71 12.66 16.96
C THR A 196 -4.70 11.65 17.54
N VAL A 197 -5.59 12.10 18.43
CA VAL A 197 -6.57 11.22 19.11
C VAL A 197 -7.57 10.62 18.11
N LEU A 198 -7.93 11.33 17.05
CA LEU A 198 -8.90 10.82 16.07
C LEU A 198 -8.38 9.62 15.29
N SER A 199 -7.11 9.60 14.96
CA SER A 199 -6.48 8.57 14.12
C SER A 199 -5.76 7.47 14.90
N GLN A 200 -5.66 7.59 16.22
CA GLN A 200 -5.13 6.54 17.08
C GLN A 200 -6.25 5.59 17.52
N LEU A 201 -5.99 4.30 17.39
CA LEU A 201 -6.88 3.25 17.84
C LEU A 201 -6.26 2.52 19.03
N PRO A 202 -7.05 2.25 20.10
CA PRO A 202 -6.55 1.45 21.20
C PRO A 202 -6.28 0.01 20.74
N VAL A 203 -5.21 -0.58 21.26
CA VAL A 203 -4.89 -2.01 21.04
C VAL A 203 -5.97 -2.89 21.64
N VAL A 204 -6.44 -2.55 22.86
CA VAL A 204 -7.52 -3.24 23.55
C VAL A 204 -8.86 -2.79 23.01
N THR A 205 -9.70 -3.74 22.62
CA THR A 205 -11.05 -3.45 22.12
C THR A 205 -12.10 -3.65 23.21
N LYS A 206 -13.37 -3.36 22.90
CA LYS A 206 -14.53 -3.72 23.76
C LYS A 206 -14.92 -5.19 23.66
N VAL A 207 -14.30 -5.95 22.79
CA VAL A 207 -14.49 -7.40 22.67
C VAL A 207 -13.37 -8.07 23.47
N ASP A 208 -13.71 -8.71 24.57
CA ASP A 208 -12.80 -9.13 25.64
C ASP A 208 -11.54 -9.86 25.19
N ASN A 209 -11.64 -10.68 24.14
CA ASN A 209 -10.54 -11.50 23.63
C ASN A 209 -10.05 -11.07 22.24
N LEU A 210 -10.35 -9.83 21.80
CA LEU A 210 -9.92 -9.29 20.52
C LEU A 210 -9.01 -8.07 20.70
N LEU A 211 -7.81 -8.18 20.22
CA LEU A 211 -6.81 -7.10 20.19
C LEU A 211 -6.59 -6.63 18.75
N LEU A 212 -6.23 -5.34 18.60
CA LEU A 212 -5.83 -4.75 17.34
C LEU A 212 -4.32 -4.50 17.35
N THR A 213 -3.66 -4.73 16.21
CA THR A 213 -2.23 -4.46 16.05
C THR A 213 -1.90 -3.96 14.65
N GLY A 214 -0.65 -3.60 14.42
CA GLY A 214 -0.13 -3.18 13.12
C GLY A 214 -0.19 -1.67 12.92
N GLN A 215 0.26 -1.25 11.75
CA GLN A 215 0.40 0.17 11.37
C GLN A 215 -0.90 0.98 11.37
N TYR A 216 -2.07 0.31 11.39
CA TYR A 216 -3.37 0.98 11.39
C TYR A 216 -3.74 1.57 12.76
N ASN A 217 -3.17 1.06 13.83
CA ASN A 217 -3.52 1.48 15.19
C ASN A 217 -2.85 2.77 15.61
N ASN A 218 -1.52 2.82 15.52
CA ASN A 218 -0.72 3.92 16.04
C ASN A 218 0.04 4.66 14.92
N LEU A 219 1.30 4.35 14.75
CA LEU A 219 2.17 4.99 13.76
C LEU A 219 2.61 3.98 12.70
N PRO A 220 2.56 4.32 11.42
CA PRO A 220 3.11 3.48 10.36
C PRO A 220 4.63 3.33 10.53
N GLY A 221 5.12 2.11 10.26
CA GLY A 221 6.54 1.80 10.41
C GLY A 221 7.00 1.46 11.83
N PHE A 222 6.12 1.56 12.83
CA PHE A 222 6.35 1.05 14.20
C PHE A 222 5.43 -0.14 14.46
N CYS A 223 6.01 -1.27 14.81
CA CYS A 223 5.30 -2.49 15.16
C CYS A 223 5.28 -2.66 16.66
#